data_68ab1af6ad2ed580404ba147407b3f50
#
_entry.id   68ab1af6ad2ed580404ba147407b3f50
#
_cell.length_a   1.000
_cell.length_b   1.000
_cell.length_c   1.000
_cell.angle_alpha   90.00
_cell.angle_beta   90.00
_cell.angle_gamma   90.00
#
_symmetry.space_group_name_H-M   'P 1'
#
loop_
_entity.id
_entity.type
_entity.pdbx_description
1 polymer ?
#
loop_
_entity_poly.entity_id
_entity_poly.type
_entity_poly.pdbx_seq_one_letter_code
_entity_poly.pdbx_strand_id
1 'polypeptide(L)'
;MKKKTSCCLAAVVAAASSFGFVDLNRNGKMDPYEDPSLPREARVRDLVSRMTLAEKAAQLSQMQVVTTSAKKEGWTDEQYAPRKEAVRKGLGSLIFFDADVKGRNEWQKIAVEETRLGIPMIFGMDIIHGDQLVFPISLGLACAFEPELFERMQTVAAREAASAGIDWAFAPMCDLSRDPRWGRVSETCGEDPYLAALCCAAQVRGFQGADPSAPDRLAACLKHYVGYSAVTGGRDYNDSEITRWTLWNMHLPSFSAAVKAGAFTVMSSFNSVDGVPAVANRYTLTDVLRGRLNFNGFVVSDWNAVAELLKWGFAADEADAAQLALNAGNDMDMLSECYRNGFAKDLANGTLDQATIDEAVRRVLDAKMRLGLFDRPYADESLQAKVQSDVDANARGLARDARRR
;
A
#
# COMPACT_ATOMS: atom_id res chain seq x y z
N MET A 1 36.22 -43.42 -6.06
CA MET A 1 35.27 -42.66 -6.89
C MET A 1 34.74 -41.48 -6.06
N LYS A 2 35.30 -40.31 -6.27
CA LYS A 2 34.89 -39.08 -5.54
C LYS A 2 33.78 -38.39 -6.36
N LYS A 3 32.57 -38.34 -5.83
CA LYS A 3 31.46 -37.54 -6.41
C LYS A 3 31.79 -36.07 -6.19
N LYS A 4 31.95 -35.34 -7.28
CA LYS A 4 31.99 -33.89 -7.31
C LYS A 4 30.56 -33.37 -7.13
N THR A 5 30.25 -32.81 -5.97
CA THR A 5 29.04 -32.01 -5.76
C THR A 5 29.31 -30.64 -6.35
N SER A 6 28.65 -30.32 -7.45
CA SER A 6 28.73 -29.05 -8.12
C SER A 6 28.03 -28.00 -7.26
N CYS A 7 28.79 -27.01 -6.83
CA CYS A 7 28.33 -25.83 -6.14
C CYS A 7 27.82 -24.85 -7.21
N CYS A 8 26.50 -24.81 -7.43
CA CYS A 8 25.83 -23.77 -8.23
C CYS A 8 25.04 -22.87 -7.25
N LEU A 9 25.78 -22.10 -6.47
CA LEU A 9 25.22 -20.96 -5.73
C LEU A 9 26.24 -19.83 -5.85
N ALA A 10 25.89 -18.78 -6.54
CA ALA A 10 26.52 -17.47 -6.61
C ALA A 10 26.64 -16.94 -8.04
N ALA A 11 25.52 -16.70 -8.71
CA ALA A 11 25.55 -16.01 -10.02
C ALA A 11 24.31 -15.12 -10.27
N VAL A 12 23.59 -14.64 -9.25
CA VAL A 12 22.35 -13.87 -9.45
C VAL A 12 22.49 -12.40 -9.02
N VAL A 13 23.57 -12.00 -8.38
CA VAL A 13 23.81 -10.58 -7.98
C VAL A 13 24.71 -9.83 -8.97
N ALA A 14 25.21 -10.47 -10.00
CA ALA A 14 26.28 -9.90 -10.84
C ALA A 14 25.81 -9.18 -12.13
N ALA A 15 24.51 -9.06 -12.40
CA ALA A 15 24.06 -8.35 -13.61
C ALA A 15 23.99 -6.82 -13.46
N ALA A 16 24.06 -6.29 -12.24
CA ALA A 16 24.01 -4.84 -11.98
C ALA A 16 25.34 -4.09 -12.19
N SER A 17 26.43 -4.77 -12.50
CA SER A 17 27.77 -4.16 -12.34
C SER A 17 28.54 -3.83 -13.60
N SER A 18 28.04 -4.07 -14.81
CA SER A 18 28.77 -3.71 -16.03
C SER A 18 28.41 -2.30 -16.59
N PHE A 19 27.25 -1.74 -16.25
CA PHE A 19 26.75 -0.51 -16.87
C PHE A 19 26.60 0.69 -15.91
N GLY A 20 26.74 0.54 -14.59
CA GLY A 20 26.53 1.63 -13.63
C GLY A 20 25.06 2.02 -13.40
N PHE A 21 24.10 1.28 -13.94
CA PHE A 21 22.64 1.43 -13.77
C PHE A 21 21.96 0.06 -13.74
N VAL A 22 20.70 0.02 -13.30
CA VAL A 22 19.88 -1.18 -13.32
C VAL A 22 19.12 -1.23 -14.64
N ASP A 23 19.52 -2.12 -15.56
CA ASP A 23 18.86 -2.36 -16.86
C ASP A 23 17.61 -3.23 -16.64
N LEU A 24 16.50 -2.58 -16.33
CA LEU A 24 15.24 -3.22 -15.95
C LEU A 24 14.57 -3.93 -17.13
N ASN A 25 14.62 -3.34 -18.32
CA ASN A 25 14.02 -3.94 -19.53
C ASN A 25 15.00 -4.81 -20.33
N ARG A 26 16.22 -4.96 -19.85
CA ARG A 26 17.28 -5.84 -20.42
C ARG A 26 17.59 -5.56 -21.90
N ASN A 27 17.51 -4.29 -22.30
CA ASN A 27 17.82 -3.88 -23.67
C ASN A 27 19.29 -3.48 -23.89
N GLY A 28 20.10 -3.47 -22.82
CA GLY A 28 21.53 -3.12 -22.84
C GLY A 28 21.78 -1.61 -22.94
N LYS A 29 20.76 -0.77 -22.75
CA LYS A 29 20.84 0.69 -22.81
C LYS A 29 20.18 1.28 -21.59
N MET A 30 20.72 2.40 -21.08
CA MET A 30 20.07 3.15 -20.03
C MET A 30 18.91 3.96 -20.62
N ASP A 31 17.68 3.54 -20.38
CA ASP A 31 16.49 4.30 -20.71
C ASP A 31 16.24 5.40 -19.67
N PRO A 32 15.54 6.50 -20.02
CA PRO A 32 15.32 7.59 -19.07
C PRO A 32 14.67 7.17 -17.75
N TYR A 33 13.78 6.18 -17.73
CA TYR A 33 13.17 5.71 -16.48
C TYR A 33 14.14 4.93 -15.56
N GLU A 34 15.26 4.44 -16.12
CA GLU A 34 16.33 3.70 -15.41
C GLU A 34 17.45 4.62 -14.93
N ASP A 35 17.51 5.86 -15.44
CA ASP A 35 18.58 6.82 -15.12
C ASP A 35 18.32 7.51 -13.76
N PRO A 36 19.04 7.16 -12.68
CA PRO A 36 18.84 7.78 -11.37
C PRO A 36 19.27 9.26 -11.31
N SER A 37 20.02 9.76 -12.30
CA SER A 37 20.41 11.16 -12.38
C SER A 37 19.30 12.08 -12.87
N LEU A 38 18.27 11.54 -13.52
CA LEU A 38 17.14 12.31 -14.00
C LEU A 38 16.12 12.61 -12.89
N PRO A 39 15.43 13.77 -12.99
CA PRO A 39 14.31 14.06 -12.10
C PRO A 39 13.26 12.95 -12.14
N ARG A 40 12.75 12.56 -10.97
CA ARG A 40 11.76 11.48 -10.82
C ARG A 40 10.56 11.64 -11.77
N GLU A 41 10.05 12.86 -11.92
CA GLU A 41 8.94 13.14 -12.86
C GLU A 41 9.27 12.81 -14.32
N ALA A 42 10.51 13.03 -14.75
CA ALA A 42 10.96 12.68 -16.09
C ALA A 42 11.03 11.16 -16.26
N ARG A 43 11.56 10.45 -15.26
CA ARG A 43 11.60 8.98 -15.22
C ARG A 43 10.20 8.37 -15.30
N VAL A 44 9.27 8.85 -14.47
CA VAL A 44 7.87 8.39 -14.48
C VAL A 44 7.20 8.66 -15.81
N ARG A 45 7.37 9.85 -16.38
CA ARG A 45 6.75 10.21 -17.68
C ARG A 45 7.25 9.32 -18.82
N ASP A 46 8.54 9.05 -18.87
CA ASP A 46 9.12 8.14 -19.87
C ASP A 46 8.52 6.74 -19.72
N LEU A 47 8.47 6.19 -18.50
CA LEU A 47 7.93 4.86 -18.26
C LEU A 47 6.45 4.74 -18.63
N VAL A 48 5.60 5.69 -18.22
CA VAL A 48 4.16 5.71 -18.58
C VAL A 48 3.97 5.70 -20.10
N SER A 49 4.81 6.43 -20.84
CA SER A 49 4.74 6.50 -22.31
C SER A 49 5.07 5.17 -23.01
N ARG A 50 5.82 4.29 -22.34
CA ARG A 50 6.22 2.96 -22.85
C ARG A 50 5.21 1.86 -22.56
N MET A 51 4.32 2.08 -21.60
CA MET A 51 3.37 1.07 -21.13
C MET A 51 2.20 0.88 -22.07
N THR A 52 1.83 -0.37 -22.30
CA THR A 52 0.56 -0.75 -22.92
C THR A 52 -0.59 -0.54 -21.94
N LEU A 53 -1.83 -0.49 -22.45
CA LEU A 53 -3.02 -0.41 -21.59
C LEU A 53 -3.10 -1.56 -20.59
N ALA A 54 -2.79 -2.79 -21.03
CA ALA A 54 -2.80 -3.95 -20.15
C ALA A 54 -1.77 -3.84 -18.99
N GLU A 55 -0.57 -3.34 -19.28
CA GLU A 55 0.44 -3.09 -18.25
C GLU A 55 0.02 -1.95 -17.30
N LYS A 56 -0.65 -0.92 -17.79
CA LYS A 56 -1.21 0.17 -16.98
C LYS A 56 -2.27 -0.37 -16.02
N ALA A 57 -3.24 -1.13 -16.54
CA ALA A 57 -4.27 -1.76 -15.72
C ALA A 57 -3.68 -2.72 -14.66
N ALA A 58 -2.67 -3.50 -15.04
CA ALA A 58 -1.96 -4.39 -14.12
C ALA A 58 -1.21 -3.62 -13.02
N GLN A 59 -0.55 -2.50 -13.34
CA GLN A 59 0.11 -1.65 -12.33
C GLN A 59 -0.88 -1.02 -11.35
N LEU A 60 -2.12 -0.82 -11.74
CA LEU A 60 -3.20 -0.29 -10.90
C LEU A 60 -3.99 -1.41 -10.19
N SER A 61 -3.46 -2.61 -10.13
CA SER A 61 -4.12 -3.77 -9.49
C SER A 61 -3.23 -4.38 -8.42
N GLN A 62 -3.88 -4.81 -7.32
CA GLN A 62 -3.25 -5.53 -6.22
C GLN A 62 -3.93 -6.88 -6.04
N MET A 63 -3.14 -7.92 -5.79
CA MET A 63 -3.61 -9.25 -5.43
C MET A 63 -3.08 -9.68 -4.07
N GLN A 64 -3.64 -10.76 -3.50
CA GLN A 64 -3.15 -11.32 -2.24
C GLN A 64 -2.29 -12.56 -2.46
N VAL A 65 -1.33 -12.73 -1.54
CA VAL A 65 -0.61 -13.98 -1.31
C VAL A 65 -0.56 -14.21 0.19
N VAL A 66 -1.06 -15.36 0.66
CA VAL A 66 -1.20 -15.63 2.11
C VAL A 66 0.16 -15.66 2.80
N THR A 67 1.17 -16.25 2.14
CA THR A 67 2.53 -16.28 2.66
C THR A 67 3.53 -16.14 1.52
N THR A 68 4.66 -15.53 1.79
CA THR A 68 5.76 -15.43 0.84
C THR A 68 6.44 -16.77 0.60
N SER A 69 6.45 -17.64 1.61
CA SER A 69 7.03 -19.01 1.50
C SER A 69 5.99 -19.99 0.94
N ALA A 70 6.21 -20.48 -0.28
CA ALA A 70 5.39 -21.53 -0.92
C ALA A 70 5.34 -22.87 -0.13
N LYS A 71 6.08 -22.98 0.97
CA LYS A 71 6.18 -24.18 1.80
C LYS A 71 5.42 -24.09 3.12
N LYS A 72 4.84 -22.94 3.48
CA LYS A 72 3.97 -22.85 4.65
C LYS A 72 2.59 -23.39 4.31
N GLU A 73 2.07 -24.25 5.18
CA GLU A 73 0.84 -25.02 5.03
C GLU A 73 -0.34 -24.20 4.52
N GLY A 74 -0.98 -24.66 3.44
CA GLY A 74 -2.30 -24.20 3.03
C GLY A 74 -2.45 -23.78 1.57
N TRP A 75 -1.42 -23.40 0.84
CA TRP A 75 -1.50 -23.05 -0.58
C TRP A 75 -0.64 -23.97 -1.44
N THR A 76 -1.26 -24.51 -2.50
CA THR A 76 -0.58 -25.36 -3.48
C THR A 76 0.06 -24.54 -4.59
N ASP A 77 1.00 -25.10 -5.34
CA ASP A 77 1.58 -24.46 -6.53
C ASP A 77 0.50 -24.05 -7.54
N GLU A 78 -0.60 -24.79 -7.62
CA GLU A 78 -1.74 -24.50 -8.48
C GLU A 78 -2.46 -23.21 -8.06
N GLN A 79 -2.55 -22.91 -6.77
CA GLN A 79 -3.13 -21.66 -6.25
C GLN A 79 -2.21 -20.44 -6.45
N TYR A 80 -0.88 -20.66 -6.48
CA TYR A 80 0.09 -19.60 -6.76
C TYR A 80 0.22 -19.29 -8.26
N ALA A 81 -0.04 -20.26 -9.15
CA ALA A 81 0.16 -20.11 -10.58
C ALA A 81 -0.58 -18.93 -11.21
N PRO A 82 -1.88 -18.65 -10.91
CA PRO A 82 -2.57 -17.47 -11.43
C PRO A 82 -1.95 -16.14 -10.98
N ARG A 83 -1.43 -16.10 -9.74
CA ARG A 83 -0.78 -14.90 -9.18
C ARG A 83 0.57 -14.66 -9.83
N LYS A 84 1.38 -15.70 -10.03
CA LYS A 84 2.65 -15.60 -10.76
C LYS A 84 2.41 -15.13 -12.19
N GLU A 85 1.36 -15.62 -12.83
CA GLU A 85 0.98 -15.17 -14.17
C GLU A 85 0.53 -13.69 -14.18
N ALA A 86 -0.21 -13.24 -13.16
CA ALA A 86 -0.57 -11.83 -13.03
C ALA A 86 0.68 -10.94 -12.84
N VAL A 87 1.66 -11.41 -12.06
CA VAL A 87 2.96 -10.71 -11.90
C VAL A 87 3.70 -10.63 -13.22
N ARG A 88 3.75 -11.70 -14.02
CA ARG A 88 4.36 -11.69 -15.38
C ARG A 88 3.66 -10.72 -16.33
N LYS A 89 2.39 -10.43 -16.10
CA LYS A 89 1.61 -9.42 -16.84
C LYS A 89 1.77 -8.02 -16.29
N GLY A 90 2.65 -7.81 -15.30
CA GLY A 90 2.97 -6.49 -14.77
C GLY A 90 2.12 -6.05 -13.58
N LEU A 91 1.64 -6.98 -12.74
CA LEU A 91 0.89 -6.66 -11.52
C LEU A 91 1.64 -5.63 -10.66
N GLY A 92 0.93 -4.62 -10.17
CA GLY A 92 1.53 -3.50 -9.45
C GLY A 92 1.89 -3.79 -8.01
N SER A 93 1.11 -4.64 -7.33
CA SER A 93 1.25 -4.86 -5.90
C SER A 93 0.79 -6.26 -5.46
N LEU A 94 1.40 -6.75 -4.38
CA LEU A 94 0.92 -7.90 -3.62
C LEU A 94 0.72 -7.50 -2.15
N ILE A 95 -0.36 -8.02 -1.54
CA ILE A 95 -0.57 -7.99 -0.10
C ILE A 95 -0.18 -9.34 0.50
N PHE A 96 0.60 -9.28 1.58
CA PHE A 96 1.00 -10.45 2.36
C PHE A 96 0.31 -10.48 3.72
N PHE A 97 0.11 -11.68 4.27
CA PHE A 97 -0.34 -11.91 5.64
C PHE A 97 0.78 -12.49 6.52
N ASP A 98 1.85 -12.95 5.91
CA ASP A 98 3.08 -13.40 6.54
C ASP A 98 4.19 -13.24 5.51
N ALA A 99 5.27 -12.55 5.87
CA ALA A 99 6.35 -12.21 4.98
C ALA A 99 7.69 -12.75 5.46
N ASP A 100 8.47 -13.28 4.54
CA ASP A 100 9.90 -13.49 4.69
C ASP A 100 10.63 -12.90 3.48
N VAL A 101 11.84 -12.41 3.73
CA VAL A 101 12.61 -11.66 2.73
C VAL A 101 12.94 -12.47 1.48
N LYS A 102 13.17 -13.78 1.60
CA LYS A 102 13.51 -14.66 0.46
C LYS A 102 12.31 -14.86 -0.45
N GLY A 103 11.17 -15.22 0.13
CA GLY A 103 9.94 -15.40 -0.63
C GLY A 103 9.48 -14.11 -1.29
N ARG A 104 9.63 -12.95 -0.59
CA ARG A 104 9.38 -11.64 -1.18
C ARG A 104 10.28 -11.38 -2.39
N ASN A 105 11.56 -11.68 -2.29
CA ASN A 105 12.51 -11.51 -3.39
C ASN A 105 12.23 -12.46 -4.57
N GLU A 106 11.71 -13.66 -4.34
CA GLU A 106 11.27 -14.57 -5.42
C GLU A 106 10.10 -13.95 -6.23
N TRP A 107 9.12 -13.32 -5.57
CA TRP A 107 8.05 -12.59 -6.25
C TRP A 107 8.57 -11.38 -7.01
N GLN A 108 9.45 -10.60 -6.39
CA GLN A 108 10.05 -9.43 -7.04
C GLN A 108 10.88 -9.81 -8.26
N LYS A 109 11.56 -10.95 -8.20
CA LYS A 109 12.33 -11.49 -9.33
C LYS A 109 11.44 -11.72 -10.56
N ILE A 110 10.24 -12.28 -10.38
CA ILE A 110 9.29 -12.43 -11.48
C ILE A 110 8.93 -11.07 -12.08
N ALA A 111 8.63 -10.07 -11.24
CA ALA A 111 8.26 -8.73 -11.72
C ALA A 111 9.40 -8.04 -12.47
N VAL A 112 10.62 -8.12 -11.95
CA VAL A 112 11.78 -7.40 -12.51
C VAL A 112 12.41 -8.16 -13.68
N GLU A 113 12.52 -9.50 -13.59
CA GLU A 113 13.30 -10.28 -14.55
C GLU A 113 12.44 -10.99 -15.63
N GLU A 114 11.13 -11.17 -15.39
CA GLU A 114 10.26 -11.90 -16.33
C GLU A 114 9.23 -11.00 -17.04
N THR A 115 9.19 -9.68 -16.75
CA THR A 115 8.31 -8.73 -17.42
C THR A 115 9.05 -7.86 -18.43
N ARG A 116 8.34 -7.24 -19.35
CA ARG A 116 8.92 -6.44 -20.45
C ARG A 116 9.64 -5.18 -19.98
N LEU A 117 9.09 -4.49 -18.98
CA LEU A 117 9.61 -3.22 -18.46
C LEU A 117 10.32 -3.34 -17.12
N GLY A 118 10.32 -4.53 -16.51
CA GLY A 118 10.99 -4.78 -15.24
C GLY A 118 10.50 -3.92 -14.09
N ILE A 119 9.22 -3.49 -14.10
CA ILE A 119 8.67 -2.58 -13.08
C ILE A 119 8.57 -3.32 -11.74
N PRO A 120 9.24 -2.86 -10.67
CA PRO A 120 9.17 -3.50 -9.38
C PRO A 120 7.75 -3.44 -8.79
N MET A 121 7.33 -4.50 -8.10
CA MET A 121 6.13 -4.47 -7.27
C MET A 121 6.36 -3.71 -5.97
N ILE A 122 5.28 -3.22 -5.38
CA ILE A 122 5.22 -2.77 -3.99
C ILE A 122 4.50 -3.83 -3.16
N PHE A 123 5.07 -4.20 -2.00
CA PHE A 123 4.55 -5.24 -1.13
C PHE A 123 3.92 -4.63 0.11
N GLY A 124 2.62 -4.88 0.29
CA GLY A 124 1.84 -4.34 1.39
C GLY A 124 1.50 -5.38 2.45
N MET A 125 1.33 -4.91 3.70
CA MET A 125 0.87 -5.72 4.83
C MET A 125 0.23 -4.85 5.91
N ASP A 126 -0.67 -5.42 6.71
CA ASP A 126 -1.26 -4.76 7.86
C ASP A 126 -0.27 -4.71 9.03
N ILE A 127 0.34 -3.55 9.25
CA ILE A 127 1.29 -3.29 10.34
C ILE A 127 0.66 -2.25 11.29
N ILE A 128 -0.48 -2.57 11.90
CA ILE A 128 -1.25 -1.59 12.69
C ILE A 128 -0.59 -1.31 14.03
N HIS A 129 -0.17 -2.36 14.75
CA HIS A 129 0.47 -2.24 16.06
C HIS A 129 1.67 -3.21 16.23
N GLY A 130 2.46 -3.34 15.17
CA GLY A 130 3.64 -4.21 15.09
C GLY A 130 3.46 -5.34 14.07
N ASP A 131 4.52 -6.13 13.92
CA ASP A 131 4.56 -7.34 13.08
C ASP A 131 4.84 -8.55 13.98
N GLN A 132 6.07 -9.05 14.06
CA GLN A 132 6.43 -10.13 14.99
C GLN A 132 6.45 -9.62 16.43
N LEU A 133 6.95 -8.41 16.65
CA LEU A 133 6.82 -7.72 17.94
C LEU A 133 5.48 -6.98 18.00
N VAL A 134 4.57 -7.48 18.83
CA VAL A 134 3.24 -6.90 19.03
C VAL A 134 3.27 -5.84 20.12
N PHE A 135 2.90 -4.62 19.77
CA PHE A 135 2.68 -3.49 20.67
C PHE A 135 1.23 -3.43 21.18
N PRO A 136 0.91 -2.58 22.17
CA PRO A 136 -0.49 -2.32 22.54
C PRO A 136 -1.30 -1.86 21.33
N ILE A 137 -2.57 -2.25 21.28
CA ILE A 137 -3.52 -1.77 20.25
C ILE A 137 -3.63 -0.25 20.28
N SER A 138 -3.97 0.36 19.14
CA SER A 138 -3.99 1.82 19.01
C SER A 138 -4.87 2.51 20.04
N LEU A 139 -6.05 1.96 20.35
CA LEU A 139 -6.94 2.50 21.38
C LEU A 139 -6.28 2.48 22.78
N GLY A 140 -5.64 1.37 23.15
CA GLY A 140 -4.94 1.25 24.43
C GLY A 140 -3.77 2.21 24.54
N LEU A 141 -3.01 2.39 23.44
CA LEU A 141 -1.89 3.32 23.40
C LEU A 141 -2.34 4.78 23.48
N ALA A 142 -3.46 5.14 22.83
CA ALA A 142 -4.03 6.48 22.87
C ALA A 142 -4.42 6.92 24.29
N CYS A 143 -4.76 5.96 25.19
CA CYS A 143 -5.04 6.26 26.59
C CYS A 143 -3.85 6.83 27.37
N ALA A 144 -2.63 6.70 26.87
CA ALA A 144 -1.46 7.36 27.45
C ALA A 144 -1.42 8.88 27.17
N PHE A 145 -2.18 9.38 26.20
CA PHE A 145 -2.14 10.79 25.73
C PHE A 145 -0.74 11.25 25.33
N GLU A 146 0.12 10.36 24.86
CA GLU A 146 1.51 10.61 24.43
C GLU A 146 1.66 10.19 22.95
N PRO A 147 1.37 11.07 21.96
CA PRO A 147 1.49 10.74 20.53
C PRO A 147 2.88 10.27 20.11
N GLU A 148 3.94 10.71 20.81
CA GLU A 148 5.34 10.34 20.56
C GLU A 148 5.59 8.83 20.76
N LEU A 149 4.79 8.15 21.58
CA LEU A 149 4.86 6.71 21.74
C LEU A 149 4.49 5.99 20.43
N PHE A 150 3.50 6.50 19.69
CA PHE A 150 3.12 5.96 18.40
C PHE A 150 4.27 6.08 17.39
N GLU A 151 4.94 7.24 17.32
CA GLU A 151 6.08 7.43 16.42
C GLU A 151 7.22 6.44 16.73
N ARG A 152 7.56 6.29 18.01
CA ARG A 152 8.61 5.36 18.46
C ARG A 152 8.26 3.91 18.16
N MET A 153 7.03 3.50 18.40
CA MET A 153 6.56 2.13 18.16
C MET A 153 6.53 1.82 16.66
N GLN A 154 5.98 2.71 15.85
CA GLN A 154 5.92 2.50 14.40
C GLN A 154 7.31 2.57 13.74
N THR A 155 8.26 3.29 14.32
CA THR A 155 9.67 3.24 13.88
C THR A 155 10.27 1.85 14.05
N VAL A 156 9.96 1.17 15.17
CA VAL A 156 10.43 -0.19 15.41
C VAL A 156 9.70 -1.19 14.49
N ALA A 157 8.37 -1.07 14.38
CA ALA A 157 7.56 -1.91 13.50
C ALA A 157 7.98 -1.79 12.04
N ALA A 158 8.30 -0.55 11.58
CA ALA A 158 8.79 -0.31 10.23
C ALA A 158 10.12 -1.03 9.96
N ARG A 159 11.08 -0.95 10.88
CA ARG A 159 12.37 -1.65 10.74
C ARG A 159 12.19 -3.16 10.66
N GLU A 160 11.32 -3.72 11.49
CA GLU A 160 11.05 -5.15 11.50
C GLU A 160 10.42 -5.60 10.19
N ALA A 161 9.30 -5.00 9.80
CA ALA A 161 8.59 -5.35 8.58
C ALA A 161 9.40 -5.08 7.29
N ALA A 162 10.14 -3.98 7.22
CA ALA A 162 11.04 -3.69 6.10
C ALA A 162 12.14 -4.74 5.95
N SER A 163 12.68 -5.27 7.08
CA SER A 163 13.65 -6.35 7.04
C SER A 163 13.10 -7.67 6.50
N ALA A 164 11.78 -7.89 6.63
CA ALA A 164 11.06 -9.00 6.01
C ALA A 164 10.69 -8.74 4.54
N GLY A 165 10.99 -7.54 4.03
CA GLY A 165 10.77 -7.16 2.64
C GLY A 165 9.43 -6.47 2.37
N ILE A 166 8.74 -5.98 3.40
CA ILE A 166 7.55 -5.14 3.23
C ILE A 166 7.97 -3.72 2.89
N ASP A 167 7.26 -3.10 1.94
CA ASP A 167 7.48 -1.73 1.48
C ASP A 167 6.38 -0.77 1.95
N TRP A 168 5.20 -1.31 2.32
CA TRP A 168 3.96 -0.56 2.48
C TRP A 168 3.12 -1.09 3.65
N ALA A 169 2.91 -0.25 4.67
CA ALA A 169 2.05 -0.55 5.81
C ALA A 169 0.63 -0.04 5.57
N PHE A 170 -0.39 -0.89 5.73
CA PHE A 170 -1.80 -0.46 5.74
C PHE A 170 -2.17 0.11 7.12
N ALA A 171 -1.50 1.18 7.47
CA ALA A 171 -1.62 1.94 8.70
C ALA A 171 -1.09 3.38 8.47
N PRO A 172 -1.54 4.38 9.25
CA PRO A 172 -2.39 4.30 10.44
C PRO A 172 -3.89 4.13 10.14
N MET A 173 -4.61 3.60 11.13
CA MET A 173 -6.06 3.64 11.19
C MET A 173 -6.50 5.04 11.63
N CYS A 174 -6.97 5.84 10.67
CA CYS A 174 -7.36 7.25 10.91
C CYS A 174 -8.85 7.43 11.24
N ASP A 175 -9.60 6.33 11.31
CA ASP A 175 -11.01 6.35 11.68
C ASP A 175 -11.21 6.88 13.09
N LEU A 176 -12.25 7.70 13.27
CA LEU A 176 -12.65 8.25 14.56
C LEU A 176 -13.88 7.52 15.07
N SER A 177 -13.75 6.66 16.07
CA SER A 177 -14.84 5.84 16.55
C SER A 177 -15.59 6.47 17.71
N ARG A 178 -16.90 6.69 17.51
CA ARG A 178 -17.82 7.19 18.55
C ARG A 178 -18.88 6.15 18.94
N ASP A 179 -19.05 5.10 18.14
CA ASP A 179 -19.98 4.01 18.43
C ASP A 179 -19.19 2.78 18.87
N PRO A 180 -19.24 2.41 20.16
CA PRO A 180 -18.47 1.27 20.69
C PRO A 180 -18.98 -0.09 20.20
N ARG A 181 -20.10 -0.14 19.47
CA ARG A 181 -20.61 -1.38 18.85
C ARG A 181 -19.84 -1.75 17.59
N TRP A 182 -19.11 -0.81 16.96
CA TRP A 182 -18.28 -1.13 15.82
C TRP A 182 -17.11 -2.01 16.20
N GLY A 183 -16.98 -3.17 15.55
CA GLY A 183 -16.00 -4.19 15.92
C GLY A 183 -14.52 -3.77 15.78
N ARG A 184 -14.25 -2.67 15.04
CA ARG A 184 -12.89 -2.18 14.78
C ARG A 184 -12.47 -0.98 15.66
N VAL A 185 -13.22 -0.68 16.71
CA VAL A 185 -12.90 0.41 17.67
C VAL A 185 -11.48 0.28 18.23
N SER A 186 -11.02 -0.94 18.50
CA SER A 186 -9.68 -1.22 19.03
C SER A 186 -8.53 -0.78 18.16
N GLU A 187 -8.75 -0.65 16.84
CA GLU A 187 -7.74 -0.21 15.88
C GLU A 187 -7.60 1.33 15.85
N THR A 188 -8.59 2.07 16.33
CA THR A 188 -8.66 3.53 16.29
C THR A 188 -7.91 4.18 17.46
N CYS A 189 -7.66 5.51 17.34
CA CYS A 189 -7.15 6.33 18.44
C CYS A 189 -8.27 6.92 19.32
N GLY A 190 -9.49 6.36 19.27
CA GLY A 190 -10.62 6.78 20.08
C GLY A 190 -11.57 7.77 19.39
N GLU A 191 -12.26 8.59 20.18
CA GLU A 191 -13.37 9.44 19.72
C GLU A 191 -13.01 10.93 19.61
N ASP A 192 -11.84 11.34 20.08
CA ASP A 192 -11.40 12.74 20.03
C ASP A 192 -10.64 13.04 18.73
N PRO A 193 -11.13 13.94 17.87
CA PRO A 193 -10.50 14.22 16.57
C PRO A 193 -9.14 14.90 16.69
N TYR A 194 -8.86 15.61 17.78
CA TYR A 194 -7.56 16.26 17.98
C TYR A 194 -6.50 15.25 18.38
N LEU A 195 -6.78 14.39 19.37
CA LEU A 195 -5.86 13.33 19.78
C LEU A 195 -5.60 12.38 18.61
N ALA A 196 -6.65 11.94 17.91
CA ALA A 196 -6.51 11.07 16.72
C ALA A 196 -5.62 11.74 15.65
N ALA A 197 -5.77 13.04 15.40
CA ALA A 197 -4.93 13.77 14.45
C ALA A 197 -3.45 13.75 14.85
N LEU A 198 -3.13 13.96 16.12
CA LEU A 198 -1.74 13.89 16.62
C LEU A 198 -1.16 12.48 16.51
N CYS A 199 -1.92 11.46 16.92
CA CYS A 199 -1.49 10.07 16.89
C CYS A 199 -1.27 9.56 15.46
N CYS A 200 -2.19 9.87 14.52
CA CYS A 200 -2.05 9.46 13.12
C CYS A 200 -0.85 10.14 12.44
N ALA A 201 -0.63 11.42 12.68
CA ALA A 201 0.55 12.12 12.17
C ALA A 201 1.86 11.53 12.73
N ALA A 202 1.89 11.17 14.02
CA ALA A 202 3.04 10.52 14.66
C ALA A 202 3.32 9.13 14.04
N GLN A 203 2.29 8.34 13.77
CA GLN A 203 2.44 7.04 13.11
C GLN A 203 3.03 7.17 11.71
N VAL A 204 2.57 8.15 10.90
CA VAL A 204 3.15 8.42 9.57
C VAL A 204 4.65 8.72 9.68
N ARG A 205 5.05 9.59 10.61
CA ARG A 205 6.48 9.90 10.83
C ARG A 205 7.27 8.67 11.28
N GLY A 206 6.69 7.84 12.12
CA GLY A 206 7.30 6.59 12.57
C GLY A 206 7.58 5.61 11.43
N PHE A 207 6.59 5.37 10.57
CA PHE A 207 6.74 4.48 9.42
C PHE A 207 7.72 5.02 8.39
N GLN A 208 7.61 6.28 8.02
CA GLN A 208 8.32 6.85 6.87
C GLN A 208 9.67 7.49 7.23
N GLY A 209 9.84 7.91 8.48
CA GLY A 209 11.06 8.64 8.90
C GLY A 209 11.29 9.93 8.11
N ALA A 210 12.52 10.41 8.12
CA ALA A 210 12.93 11.59 7.35
C ALA A 210 13.21 11.27 5.88
N ASP A 211 13.63 10.04 5.58
CA ASP A 211 13.87 9.53 4.23
C ASP A 211 13.07 8.23 4.03
N PRO A 212 11.94 8.30 3.33
CA PRO A 212 11.11 7.13 3.08
C PRO A 212 11.76 6.08 2.17
N SER A 213 12.83 6.43 1.47
CA SER A 213 13.60 5.48 0.65
C SER A 213 14.61 4.66 1.46
N ALA A 214 14.81 4.98 2.74
CA ALA A 214 15.72 4.23 3.59
C ALA A 214 15.25 2.76 3.76
N PRO A 215 16.18 1.80 3.81
CA PRO A 215 15.85 0.37 3.77
C PRO A 215 15.14 -0.15 5.04
N ASP A 216 14.99 0.69 6.04
CA ASP A 216 14.32 0.40 7.31
C ASP A 216 13.01 1.19 7.49
N ARG A 217 12.42 1.68 6.40
CA ARG A 217 11.21 2.50 6.38
C ARG A 217 10.13 1.89 5.48
N LEU A 218 8.87 2.28 5.72
CA LEU A 218 7.69 1.84 4.98
C LEU A 218 6.88 3.05 4.51
N ALA A 219 6.21 2.92 3.37
CA ALA A 219 5.13 3.83 3.03
C ALA A 219 3.96 3.66 4.00
N ALA A 220 3.40 4.75 4.51
CA ALA A 220 2.17 4.73 5.30
C ALA A 220 0.93 4.77 4.40
N CYS A 221 -0.15 4.10 4.82
CA CYS A 221 -1.46 4.10 4.17
C CYS A 221 -2.55 4.51 5.15
N LEU A 222 -3.12 5.69 4.94
CA LEU A 222 -4.18 6.21 5.80
C LEU A 222 -5.49 5.47 5.54
N LYS A 223 -6.07 4.81 6.53
CA LYS A 223 -7.30 4.06 6.37
C LYS A 223 -8.31 4.31 7.49
N HIS A 224 -9.59 4.18 7.22
CA HIS A 224 -10.23 4.00 5.91
C HIS A 224 -10.92 5.30 5.51
N TYR A 225 -10.52 5.85 4.39
CA TYR A 225 -10.96 7.16 3.93
C TYR A 225 -12.31 7.06 3.22
N VAL A 226 -13.44 7.58 3.78
CA VAL A 226 -13.56 8.35 5.00
C VAL A 226 -14.89 8.03 5.68
N GLY A 227 -14.88 8.04 7.01
CA GLY A 227 -16.10 7.92 7.82
C GLY A 227 -16.55 6.48 8.08
N TYR A 228 -15.70 5.49 7.89
CA TYR A 228 -16.04 4.07 8.05
C TYR A 228 -16.52 3.73 9.47
N SER A 229 -15.97 4.34 10.49
CA SER A 229 -16.39 4.15 11.89
C SER A 229 -17.79 4.68 12.23
N ALA A 230 -18.42 5.45 11.31
CA ALA A 230 -19.77 5.98 11.48
C ALA A 230 -20.85 5.10 10.85
N VAL A 231 -20.53 3.85 10.53
CA VAL A 231 -21.48 2.91 9.93
C VAL A 231 -22.71 2.71 10.82
N THR A 232 -23.87 2.64 10.19
CA THR A 232 -25.18 2.57 10.85
C THR A 232 -25.27 1.39 11.82
N GLY A 233 -25.53 1.71 13.09
CA GLY A 233 -25.66 0.71 14.16
C GLY A 233 -24.36 -0.01 14.53
N GLY A 234 -23.19 0.51 14.15
CA GLY A 234 -21.88 -0.12 14.36
C GLY A 234 -21.68 -1.39 13.53
N ARG A 235 -22.48 -1.61 12.51
CA ARG A 235 -22.37 -2.79 11.64
C ARG A 235 -21.32 -2.57 10.58
N ASP A 236 -20.28 -3.37 10.64
CA ASP A 236 -19.19 -3.34 9.66
C ASP A 236 -19.71 -3.57 8.24
N TYR A 237 -19.07 -2.99 7.22
CA TYR A 237 -19.48 -3.03 5.80
C TYR A 237 -20.88 -2.45 5.52
N ASN A 238 -21.40 -1.59 6.40
CA ASN A 238 -22.68 -0.98 6.22
C ASN A 238 -22.54 0.49 5.77
N ASP A 239 -23.69 1.08 5.43
CA ASP A 239 -23.82 2.48 5.07
C ASP A 239 -23.57 3.43 6.24
N SER A 240 -23.17 4.68 5.97
CA SER A 240 -23.02 5.71 6.99
C SER A 240 -23.72 7.01 6.60
N GLU A 241 -24.48 7.57 7.52
CA GLU A 241 -25.13 8.87 7.38
C GLU A 241 -24.26 9.96 8.02
N ILE A 242 -23.42 10.59 7.22
CA ILE A 242 -22.47 11.62 7.68
C ILE A 242 -22.83 12.95 7.03
N THR A 243 -23.19 13.94 7.85
CA THR A 243 -23.35 15.32 7.35
C THR A 243 -22.00 15.90 6.97
N ARG A 244 -21.97 16.90 6.10
CA ARG A 244 -20.73 17.63 5.77
C ARG A 244 -20.08 18.26 6.98
N TRP A 245 -20.87 18.76 7.93
CA TRP A 245 -20.33 19.30 9.19
C TRP A 245 -19.59 18.22 9.98
N THR A 246 -20.21 17.05 10.16
CA THR A 246 -19.59 15.89 10.86
C THR A 246 -18.34 15.41 10.13
N LEU A 247 -18.39 15.30 8.80
CA LEU A 247 -17.25 14.92 7.98
C LEU A 247 -16.04 15.85 8.25
N TRP A 248 -16.23 17.17 8.16
CA TRP A 248 -15.15 18.15 8.30
C TRP A 248 -14.63 18.32 9.73
N ASN A 249 -15.48 18.20 10.73
CA ASN A 249 -15.10 18.48 12.12
C ASN A 249 -14.69 17.22 12.89
N MET A 250 -15.15 16.04 12.45
CA MET A 250 -14.90 14.80 13.18
C MET A 250 -14.02 13.83 12.41
N HIS A 251 -14.32 13.51 11.15
CA HIS A 251 -13.63 12.43 10.43
C HIS A 251 -12.41 12.88 9.63
N LEU A 252 -12.38 14.09 9.09
CA LEU A 252 -11.26 14.59 8.29
C LEU A 252 -10.03 15.09 9.10
N PRO A 253 -10.12 15.51 10.36
CA PRO A 253 -8.94 16.05 11.06
C PRO A 253 -7.77 15.08 11.16
N SER A 254 -8.01 13.80 11.47
CA SER A 254 -6.98 12.75 11.53
C SER A 254 -6.29 12.54 10.17
N PHE A 255 -7.07 12.41 9.11
CA PHE A 255 -6.54 12.31 7.74
C PHE A 255 -5.78 13.57 7.32
N SER A 256 -6.30 14.75 7.61
CA SER A 256 -5.64 16.02 7.30
C SER A 256 -4.27 16.15 7.95
N ALA A 257 -4.17 15.79 9.24
CA ALA A 257 -2.90 15.80 9.96
C ALA A 257 -1.89 14.76 9.40
N ALA A 258 -2.37 13.57 9.09
CA ALA A 258 -1.55 12.50 8.52
C ALA A 258 -1.08 12.81 7.08
N VAL A 259 -1.93 13.43 6.25
CA VAL A 259 -1.53 13.93 4.92
C VAL A 259 -0.44 15.01 5.05
N LYS A 260 -0.61 15.96 5.98
CA LYS A 260 0.41 16.99 6.27
C LYS A 260 1.72 16.40 6.80
N ALA A 261 1.67 15.26 7.48
CA ALA A 261 2.85 14.52 7.91
C ALA A 261 3.55 13.78 6.74
N GLY A 262 3.00 13.81 5.53
CA GLY A 262 3.62 13.31 4.32
C GLY A 262 3.24 11.88 3.93
N ALA A 263 2.08 11.37 4.37
CA ALA A 263 1.63 10.03 4.02
C ALA A 263 1.65 9.76 2.51
N PHE A 264 2.12 8.58 2.10
CA PHE A 264 2.27 8.21 0.70
C PHE A 264 0.99 7.75 0.05
N THR A 265 0.12 7.10 0.82
CA THR A 265 -1.07 6.45 0.28
C THR A 265 -2.28 6.63 1.20
N VAL A 266 -3.45 6.47 0.60
CA VAL A 266 -4.74 6.48 1.30
C VAL A 266 -5.52 5.26 0.82
N MET A 267 -6.24 4.60 1.72
CA MET A 267 -7.15 3.51 1.40
C MET A 267 -8.59 4.01 1.52
N SER A 268 -9.38 3.94 0.43
CA SER A 268 -10.80 4.28 0.46
C SER A 268 -11.61 3.25 1.25
N SER A 269 -12.62 3.71 1.95
CA SER A 269 -13.43 2.87 2.84
C SER A 269 -14.57 2.13 2.14
N PHE A 270 -15.25 1.22 2.85
CA PHE A 270 -16.38 0.44 2.35
C PHE A 270 -17.72 1.17 2.37
N ASN A 271 -17.92 2.07 3.36
CA ASN A 271 -19.18 2.78 3.57
C ASN A 271 -19.49 3.78 2.45
N SER A 272 -20.69 4.29 2.44
CA SER A 272 -21.04 5.48 1.66
C SER A 272 -20.85 6.78 2.46
N VAL A 273 -20.69 7.87 1.75
CA VAL A 273 -20.75 9.23 2.28
C VAL A 273 -21.73 10.03 1.41
N ASP A 274 -22.76 10.58 2.02
CA ASP A 274 -23.82 11.33 1.30
C ASP A 274 -24.51 10.46 0.20
N GLY A 275 -24.70 9.15 0.50
CA GLY A 275 -25.32 8.18 -0.39
C GLY A 275 -24.43 7.66 -1.53
N VAL A 276 -23.15 8.08 -1.60
CA VAL A 276 -22.21 7.62 -2.62
C VAL A 276 -21.14 6.74 -1.98
N PRO A 277 -20.92 5.48 -2.47
CA PRO A 277 -19.84 4.63 -1.96
C PRO A 277 -18.48 5.32 -1.98
N ALA A 278 -17.72 5.22 -0.90
CA ALA A 278 -16.48 5.98 -0.72
C ALA A 278 -15.48 5.75 -1.84
N VAL A 279 -15.38 4.53 -2.37
CA VAL A 279 -14.49 4.17 -3.49
C VAL A 279 -14.85 4.89 -4.79
N ALA A 280 -16.10 5.31 -4.97
CA ALA A 280 -16.61 6.04 -6.13
C ALA A 280 -17.01 7.50 -5.80
N ASN A 281 -16.65 8.00 -4.62
CA ASN A 281 -17.05 9.31 -4.18
C ASN A 281 -16.05 10.40 -4.60
N ARG A 282 -16.31 11.02 -5.76
CA ARG A 282 -15.46 12.09 -6.30
C ARG A 282 -15.28 13.25 -5.33
N TYR A 283 -16.34 13.64 -4.59
CA TYR A 283 -16.23 14.76 -3.65
C TYR A 283 -15.18 14.48 -2.58
N THR A 284 -15.19 13.28 -1.95
CA THR A 284 -14.23 12.95 -0.90
C THR A 284 -12.83 12.70 -1.46
N LEU A 285 -12.70 11.92 -2.55
CA LEU A 285 -11.42 11.50 -3.10
C LEU A 285 -10.71 12.60 -3.91
N THR A 286 -11.44 13.36 -4.71
CA THR A 286 -10.85 14.38 -5.58
C THR A 286 -10.95 15.78 -4.96
N ASP A 287 -12.17 16.25 -4.66
CA ASP A 287 -12.34 17.65 -4.28
C ASP A 287 -11.79 17.94 -2.86
N VAL A 288 -11.97 17.00 -1.93
CA VAL A 288 -11.46 17.13 -0.55
C VAL A 288 -10.02 16.64 -0.46
N LEU A 289 -9.77 15.34 -0.70
CA LEU A 289 -8.45 14.76 -0.45
C LEU A 289 -7.35 15.42 -1.30
N ARG A 290 -7.54 15.48 -2.62
CA ARG A 290 -6.54 16.06 -3.51
C ARG A 290 -6.63 17.58 -3.56
N GLY A 291 -7.85 18.13 -3.69
CA GLY A 291 -8.04 19.57 -3.87
C GLY A 291 -7.80 20.39 -2.60
N ARG A 292 -8.36 19.96 -1.45
CA ARG A 292 -8.29 20.75 -0.21
C ARG A 292 -7.18 20.32 0.73
N LEU A 293 -6.93 19.01 0.85
CA LEU A 293 -5.87 18.50 1.71
C LEU A 293 -4.51 18.43 0.99
N ASN A 294 -4.47 18.70 -0.34
CA ASN A 294 -3.26 18.65 -1.19
C ASN A 294 -2.53 17.29 -1.16
N PHE A 295 -3.28 16.21 -1.13
CA PHE A 295 -2.71 14.87 -1.17
C PHE A 295 -2.17 14.54 -2.56
N ASN A 296 -0.88 14.20 -2.66
CA ASN A 296 -0.17 13.94 -3.91
C ASN A 296 0.20 12.47 -4.14
N GLY A 297 -0.13 11.58 -3.21
CA GLY A 297 0.09 10.14 -3.34
C GLY A 297 -1.01 9.43 -4.14
N PHE A 298 -1.04 8.11 -4.08
CA PHE A 298 -2.11 7.33 -4.70
C PHE A 298 -3.14 6.83 -3.69
N VAL A 299 -4.35 6.59 -4.18
CA VAL A 299 -5.45 5.99 -3.43
C VAL A 299 -5.61 4.54 -3.86
N VAL A 300 -5.63 3.61 -2.91
CA VAL A 300 -6.01 2.22 -3.11
C VAL A 300 -7.42 1.99 -2.57
N SER A 301 -8.20 1.12 -3.21
CA SER A 301 -9.47 0.68 -2.63
C SER A 301 -9.23 -0.23 -1.42
N ASP A 302 -10.18 -0.36 -0.52
CA ASP A 302 -10.19 -1.45 0.42
C ASP A 302 -10.53 -2.78 -0.28
N TRP A 303 -10.45 -3.88 0.44
CA TRP A 303 -10.58 -5.25 -0.01
C TRP A 303 -11.84 -5.48 -0.84
N ASN A 304 -11.66 -5.69 -2.14
CA ASN A 304 -12.74 -5.92 -3.10
C ASN A 304 -13.79 -4.78 -3.22
N ALA A 305 -13.50 -3.58 -2.70
CA ALA A 305 -14.48 -2.51 -2.59
C ALA A 305 -14.94 -1.96 -3.95
N VAL A 306 -14.11 -2.06 -5.01
CA VAL A 306 -14.53 -1.66 -6.36
C VAL A 306 -15.64 -2.61 -6.88
N ALA A 307 -15.49 -3.92 -6.72
CA ALA A 307 -16.54 -4.87 -7.12
C ALA A 307 -17.78 -4.80 -6.22
N GLU A 308 -17.68 -4.28 -5.00
CA GLU A 308 -18.84 -4.07 -4.14
C GLU A 308 -19.82 -3.01 -4.68
N LEU A 309 -19.39 -2.13 -5.58
CA LEU A 309 -20.28 -1.22 -6.30
C LEU A 309 -21.42 -1.98 -7.04
N LEU A 310 -21.14 -3.21 -7.51
CA LEU A 310 -22.16 -4.08 -8.11
C LEU A 310 -23.17 -4.56 -7.05
N LYS A 311 -22.68 -4.98 -5.88
CA LYS A 311 -23.55 -5.45 -4.79
C LYS A 311 -24.45 -4.35 -4.24
N TRP A 312 -23.97 -3.12 -4.23
CA TRP A 312 -24.74 -1.95 -3.81
C TRP A 312 -25.70 -1.46 -4.88
N GLY A 313 -25.68 -2.05 -6.09
CA GLY A 313 -26.49 -1.59 -7.24
C GLY A 313 -26.06 -0.22 -7.77
N PHE A 314 -24.81 0.18 -7.48
CA PHE A 314 -24.24 1.45 -7.90
C PHE A 314 -23.58 1.33 -9.28
N ALA A 315 -23.06 0.17 -9.63
CA ALA A 315 -22.49 -0.17 -10.93
C ALA A 315 -23.25 -1.32 -11.60
N ALA A 316 -23.35 -1.30 -12.92
CA ALA A 316 -24.05 -2.30 -13.73
C ALA A 316 -23.17 -3.54 -14.01
N ASP A 317 -21.86 -3.36 -14.21
CA ASP A 317 -20.89 -4.41 -14.46
C ASP A 317 -19.48 -3.98 -13.99
N GLU A 318 -18.47 -4.87 -14.13
CA GLU A 318 -17.09 -4.60 -13.68
C GLU A 318 -16.45 -3.38 -14.39
N ALA A 319 -16.79 -3.13 -15.65
CA ALA A 319 -16.29 -1.97 -16.36
C ALA A 319 -16.90 -0.68 -15.80
N ASP A 320 -18.22 -0.67 -15.59
CA ASP A 320 -18.90 0.46 -14.96
C ASP A 320 -18.33 0.74 -13.56
N ALA A 321 -18.06 -0.31 -12.76
CA ALA A 321 -17.42 -0.18 -11.46
C ALA A 321 -16.00 0.41 -11.57
N ALA A 322 -15.21 -0.05 -12.55
CA ALA A 322 -13.86 0.43 -12.80
C ALA A 322 -13.82 1.93 -13.15
N GLN A 323 -14.67 2.34 -14.10
CA GLN A 323 -14.72 3.74 -14.51
C GLN A 323 -15.23 4.68 -13.41
N LEU A 324 -16.24 4.25 -12.63
CA LEU A 324 -16.77 5.03 -11.50
C LEU A 324 -15.69 5.27 -10.44
N ALA A 325 -14.97 4.20 -10.05
CA ALA A 325 -13.91 4.29 -9.05
C ALA A 325 -12.72 5.15 -9.53
N LEU A 326 -12.21 4.88 -10.74
CA LEU A 326 -11.06 5.62 -11.27
C LEU A 326 -11.37 7.10 -11.49
N ASN A 327 -12.53 7.43 -12.07
CA ASN A 327 -12.97 8.81 -12.27
C ASN A 327 -13.21 9.57 -10.96
N ALA A 328 -13.55 8.85 -9.88
CA ALA A 328 -13.65 9.46 -8.56
C ALA A 328 -12.28 9.79 -7.94
N GLY A 329 -11.20 9.13 -8.39
CA GLY A 329 -9.84 9.34 -7.90
C GLY A 329 -9.25 8.18 -7.10
N ASN A 330 -9.86 6.97 -7.17
CA ASN A 330 -9.30 5.74 -6.63
C ASN A 330 -8.33 5.16 -7.65
N ASP A 331 -7.03 5.19 -7.37
CA ASP A 331 -5.98 4.87 -8.35
C ASP A 331 -5.72 3.37 -8.48
N MET A 332 -5.78 2.60 -7.38
CA MET A 332 -5.46 1.17 -7.37
C MET A 332 -6.64 0.34 -6.86
N ASP A 333 -6.90 -0.76 -7.53
CA ASP A 333 -7.94 -1.74 -7.22
C ASP A 333 -7.35 -2.89 -6.40
N MET A 334 -7.81 -3.01 -5.14
CA MET A 334 -7.44 -4.14 -4.28
C MET A 334 -8.39 -5.31 -4.52
N LEU A 335 -7.88 -6.37 -5.16
CA LEU A 335 -8.45 -7.70 -5.33
C LEU A 335 -9.66 -7.86 -6.26
N SER A 336 -10.38 -6.82 -6.61
CA SER A 336 -11.62 -6.98 -7.40
C SER A 336 -11.39 -7.29 -8.88
N GLU A 337 -10.18 -7.04 -9.40
CA GLU A 337 -9.79 -7.19 -10.81
C GLU A 337 -10.60 -6.33 -11.80
N CYS A 338 -11.47 -5.44 -11.34
CA CYS A 338 -12.32 -4.62 -12.18
C CYS A 338 -11.52 -3.74 -13.15
N TYR A 339 -10.38 -3.20 -12.71
CA TYR A 339 -9.52 -2.38 -13.58
C TYR A 339 -8.91 -3.18 -14.72
N ARG A 340 -8.45 -4.39 -14.45
CA ARG A 340 -7.86 -5.29 -15.47
C ARG A 340 -8.89 -5.77 -16.48
N ASN A 341 -10.14 -5.95 -16.05
CA ASN A 341 -11.23 -6.45 -16.87
C ASN A 341 -11.98 -5.32 -17.59
N GLY A 342 -12.06 -4.13 -17.00
CA GLY A 342 -12.93 -3.03 -17.45
C GLY A 342 -12.29 -2.03 -18.41
N PHE A 343 -11.04 -1.61 -18.17
CA PHE A 343 -10.46 -0.44 -18.86
C PHE A 343 -10.50 -0.48 -20.40
N ALA A 344 -10.32 -1.65 -21.00
CA ALA A 344 -10.37 -1.75 -22.46
C ALA A 344 -11.77 -1.44 -23.01
N LYS A 345 -12.82 -1.89 -22.31
CA LYS A 345 -14.22 -1.61 -22.64
C LYS A 345 -14.53 -0.13 -22.40
N ASP A 346 -14.10 0.43 -21.29
CA ASP A 346 -14.37 1.82 -20.92
C ASP A 346 -13.71 2.83 -21.84
N LEU A 347 -12.48 2.58 -22.28
CA LEU A 347 -11.83 3.38 -23.32
C LEU A 347 -12.57 3.29 -24.65
N ALA A 348 -13.00 2.10 -25.07
CA ALA A 348 -13.74 1.90 -26.30
C ALA A 348 -15.11 2.61 -26.30
N ASN A 349 -15.76 2.68 -25.14
CA ASN A 349 -17.04 3.34 -24.95
C ASN A 349 -16.92 4.84 -24.66
N GLY A 350 -15.70 5.36 -24.38
CA GLY A 350 -15.47 6.75 -24.02
C GLY A 350 -15.91 7.13 -22.60
N THR A 351 -16.14 6.16 -21.72
CA THR A 351 -16.48 6.37 -20.30
C THR A 351 -15.24 6.64 -19.45
N LEU A 352 -14.05 6.22 -19.90
CA LEU A 352 -12.73 6.62 -19.44
C LEU A 352 -11.94 7.28 -20.55
N ASP A 353 -11.03 8.17 -20.19
CA ASP A 353 -9.99 8.67 -21.07
C ASP A 353 -8.60 8.13 -20.67
N GLN A 354 -7.69 8.10 -21.66
CA GLN A 354 -6.32 7.61 -21.45
C GLN A 354 -5.56 8.45 -20.40
N ALA A 355 -5.82 9.76 -20.33
CA ALA A 355 -5.13 10.67 -19.43
C ALA A 355 -5.47 10.37 -17.95
N THR A 356 -6.70 9.98 -17.65
CA THR A 356 -7.12 9.57 -16.31
C THR A 356 -6.38 8.30 -15.86
N ILE A 357 -6.26 7.30 -16.75
CA ILE A 357 -5.48 6.07 -16.48
C ILE A 357 -4.00 6.42 -16.29
N ASP A 358 -3.43 7.23 -17.17
CA ASP A 358 -2.02 7.62 -17.13
C ASP A 358 -1.67 8.38 -15.84
N GLU A 359 -2.56 9.22 -15.36
CA GLU A 359 -2.37 9.96 -14.12
C GLU A 359 -2.41 9.05 -12.88
N ALA A 360 -3.29 8.04 -12.84
CA ALA A 360 -3.30 7.04 -11.77
C ALA A 360 -2.00 6.22 -11.77
N VAL A 361 -1.57 5.75 -12.95
CA VAL A 361 -0.29 5.04 -13.13
C VAL A 361 0.88 5.90 -12.69
N ARG A 362 0.90 7.19 -13.08
CA ARG A 362 1.94 8.14 -12.68
C ARG A 362 2.07 8.21 -11.16
N ARG A 363 0.95 8.27 -10.42
CA ARG A 363 0.95 8.34 -8.95
C ARG A 363 1.52 7.07 -8.32
N VAL A 364 1.15 5.91 -8.82
CA VAL A 364 1.66 4.63 -8.33
C VAL A 364 3.16 4.48 -8.61
N LEU A 365 3.60 4.82 -9.82
CA LEU A 365 5.02 4.76 -10.18
C LEU A 365 5.85 5.79 -9.41
N ASP A 366 5.33 7.01 -9.20
CA ASP A 366 6.00 8.03 -8.37
C ASP A 366 6.23 7.53 -6.94
N ALA A 367 5.23 6.89 -6.32
CA ALA A 367 5.37 6.31 -4.99
C ALA A 367 6.44 5.21 -4.96
N LYS A 368 6.46 4.29 -5.94
CA LYS A 368 7.49 3.25 -6.06
C LYS A 368 8.89 3.82 -6.22
N MET A 369 9.06 4.88 -7.03
CA MET A 369 10.36 5.54 -7.18
C MET A 369 10.78 6.28 -5.93
N ARG A 370 9.86 6.93 -5.22
CA ARG A 370 10.14 7.58 -3.92
C ARG A 370 10.57 6.59 -2.85
N LEU A 371 10.13 5.34 -2.91
CA LEU A 371 10.58 4.25 -2.04
C LEU A 371 11.93 3.65 -2.48
N GLY A 372 12.49 4.09 -3.60
CA GLY A 372 13.76 3.59 -4.13
C GLY A 372 13.66 2.20 -4.78
N LEU A 373 12.46 1.70 -5.06
CA LEU A 373 12.27 0.33 -5.59
C LEU A 373 12.87 0.15 -6.99
N PHE A 374 12.97 1.20 -7.80
CA PHE A 374 13.59 1.15 -9.13
C PHE A 374 15.11 1.05 -9.06
N ASP A 375 15.71 1.58 -8.02
CA ASP A 375 17.16 1.61 -7.84
C ASP A 375 17.63 0.44 -6.95
N ARG A 376 16.74 -0.07 -6.10
CA ARG A 376 16.97 -1.20 -5.17
C ARG A 376 15.71 -2.07 -5.07
N PRO A 377 15.40 -2.90 -6.10
CA PRO A 377 14.18 -3.68 -6.12
C PRO A 377 14.16 -4.83 -5.11
N TYR A 378 15.32 -5.35 -4.72
CA TYR A 378 15.45 -6.48 -3.81
C TYR A 378 15.75 -6.02 -2.38
N ALA A 379 15.11 -6.69 -1.41
CA ALA A 379 15.43 -6.53 0.01
C ALA A 379 16.70 -7.34 0.36
N ASP A 380 17.47 -6.83 1.33
CA ASP A 380 18.69 -7.49 1.80
C ASP A 380 18.36 -8.66 2.74
N GLU A 381 18.56 -9.88 2.25
CA GLU A 381 18.29 -11.12 2.98
C GLU A 381 19.13 -11.30 4.26
N SER A 382 20.23 -10.57 4.40
CA SER A 382 21.08 -10.65 5.59
C SER A 382 20.53 -9.83 6.77
N LEU A 383 19.61 -8.89 6.53
CA LEU A 383 19.13 -7.95 7.55
C LEU A 383 18.07 -8.54 8.47
N GLN A 384 17.20 -9.43 7.99
CA GLN A 384 16.05 -9.91 8.76
C GLN A 384 16.45 -10.53 10.10
N ALA A 385 17.39 -11.45 10.11
CA ALA A 385 17.84 -12.10 11.36
C ALA A 385 18.53 -11.12 12.32
N LYS A 386 19.31 -10.17 11.79
CA LYS A 386 19.96 -9.15 12.58
C LYS A 386 18.97 -8.18 13.21
N VAL A 387 18.03 -7.66 12.42
CA VAL A 387 17.00 -6.74 12.90
C VAL A 387 16.14 -7.41 13.94
N GLN A 388 15.75 -8.68 13.75
CA GLN A 388 14.96 -9.44 14.71
C GLN A 388 15.69 -9.54 16.06
N SER A 389 16.99 -9.83 16.06
CA SER A 389 17.79 -9.87 17.30
C SER A 389 17.86 -8.52 18.00
N ASP A 390 18.06 -7.42 17.24
CA ASP A 390 18.12 -6.06 17.78
C ASP A 390 16.77 -5.59 18.32
N VAL A 391 15.67 -5.91 17.62
CA VAL A 391 14.29 -5.62 18.03
C VAL A 391 13.96 -6.37 19.32
N ASP A 392 14.28 -7.66 19.41
CA ASP A 392 14.07 -8.47 20.60
C ASP A 392 14.81 -7.91 21.84
N ALA A 393 15.99 -7.37 21.66
CA ALA A 393 16.79 -6.81 22.74
C ALA A 393 16.25 -5.44 23.23
N ASN A 394 15.89 -4.55 22.31
CA ASN A 394 15.63 -3.14 22.60
C ASN A 394 14.14 -2.79 22.70
N ALA A 395 13.29 -3.40 21.88
CA ALA A 395 11.88 -3.01 21.77
C ALA A 395 11.01 -3.63 22.86
N ARG A 396 11.43 -4.72 23.52
CA ARG A 396 10.74 -5.26 24.71
C ARG A 396 10.70 -4.26 25.88
N GLY A 397 11.71 -3.39 25.96
CA GLY A 397 11.71 -2.25 26.90
C GLY A 397 10.61 -1.26 26.57
N LEU A 398 10.54 -0.80 25.31
CA LEU A 398 9.54 0.15 24.85
C LEU A 398 8.10 -0.39 24.99
N ALA A 399 7.87 -1.65 24.62
CA ALA A 399 6.57 -2.29 24.80
C ALA A 399 6.14 -2.39 26.27
N ARG A 400 7.07 -2.61 27.20
CA ARG A 400 6.79 -2.58 28.65
C ARG A 400 6.45 -1.18 29.14
N ASP A 401 7.18 -0.18 28.70
CA ASP A 401 6.93 1.21 29.10
C ASP A 401 5.57 1.69 28.60
N ALA A 402 5.21 1.36 27.35
CA ALA A 402 3.89 1.67 26.78
C ALA A 402 2.72 0.98 27.52
N ARG A 403 2.95 -0.21 28.15
CA ARG A 403 1.91 -0.90 28.95
C ARG A 403 1.78 -0.36 30.37
N ARG A 404 2.76 0.36 30.87
CA ARG A 404 2.77 0.88 32.25
C ARG A 404 2.19 2.29 32.37
N ARG A 405 2.03 2.99 31.26
CA ARG A 405 1.43 4.32 31.17
C ARG A 405 -0.04 4.25 30.81
#